data_da163cbc956b06f879b84e46337ed189
#
_entry.id   da163cbc956b06f879b84e46337ed189
#
_cell.length_a   1.000
_cell.length_b   1.000
_cell.length_c   1.000
_cell.angle_alpha   90.00
_cell.angle_beta   90.00
_cell.angle_gamma   90.00
#
_symmetry.space_group_name_H-M   'P 1'
#
loop_
_entity.id
_entity.type
_entity.pdbx_description
1 polymer ?
#
loop_
_entity_poly.entity_id
_entity_poly.type
_entity_poly.pdbx_seq_one_letter_code
_entity_poly.pdbx_strand_id
1 'polypeptide(L)'
;MGNSKKDFFLKLNPSRLSFMNDMTEEEKSIMQKHVAYWAPYVNDGTVIVLGPVMDPNGGYGIAVVRVDDENQLNMLIKNDPAIGISTYEVYPMRAVSKQIS
;
A
#
# COMPACT_ATOMS: atom_id res chain seq x y z
N MET A 1 -3.10 -11.21 -26.94
CA MET A 1 -3.33 -10.53 -26.33
C MET A 1 -2.62 -10.41 -25.22
N GLY A 2 -2.06 -9.63 -24.96
CA GLY A 2 -1.32 -9.46 -23.78
C GLY A 2 -2.13 -9.75 -22.55
N ASN A 3 -1.49 -9.91 -21.47
CA ASN A 3 -2.12 -10.11 -20.22
C ASN A 3 -2.80 -8.84 -19.76
N SER A 4 -4.03 -8.98 -19.33
CA SER A 4 -4.72 -7.89 -18.70
C SER A 4 -4.30 -7.83 -17.25
N LYS A 5 -3.71 -6.74 -16.86
CA LYS A 5 -3.41 -6.50 -15.47
C LYS A 5 -4.65 -6.04 -14.72
N LYS A 6 -4.64 -6.20 -13.42
CA LYS A 6 -5.73 -5.77 -12.56
C LYS A 6 -5.23 -4.72 -11.59
N ASP A 7 -6.03 -3.68 -11.42
CA ASP A 7 -5.70 -2.59 -10.52
C ASP A 7 -6.53 -2.70 -9.25
N PHE A 8 -5.89 -2.35 -8.13
CA PHE A 8 -6.56 -2.34 -6.84
C PHE A 8 -6.18 -1.09 -6.07
N PHE A 9 -7.16 -0.56 -5.36
CA PHE A 9 -6.94 0.48 -4.38
C PHE A 9 -6.77 -0.18 -3.02
N LEU A 10 -5.70 0.14 -2.34
CA LEU A 10 -5.42 -0.39 -1.01
C LEU A 10 -5.49 0.76 -0.01
N LYS A 11 -6.16 0.52 1.12
CA LYS A 11 -6.16 1.45 2.22
C LYS A 11 -5.58 0.73 3.43
N LEU A 12 -4.51 1.30 3.98
CA LEU A 12 -3.85 0.76 5.16
C LEU A 12 -4.31 1.55 6.37
N ASN A 13 -5.08 0.88 7.22
CA ASN A 13 -5.63 1.50 8.42
C ASN A 13 -4.74 1.19 9.60
N PRO A 14 -4.19 2.21 10.26
CA PRO A 14 -3.43 1.97 11.48
C PRO A 14 -4.34 1.54 12.62
N SER A 15 -3.74 1.07 13.70
CA SER A 15 -4.47 0.50 14.82
C SER A 15 -5.22 1.55 15.64
N ARG A 16 -4.87 2.83 15.49
CA ARG A 16 -5.52 3.91 16.25
C ARG A 16 -5.45 5.19 15.43
N LEU A 17 -6.40 6.10 15.67
CA LEU A 17 -6.51 7.34 14.91
C LEU A 17 -5.31 8.26 15.09
N SER A 18 -4.65 8.20 16.24
CA SER A 18 -3.51 9.06 16.55
C SER A 18 -2.17 8.50 16.08
N PHE A 19 -2.18 7.33 15.41
CA PHE A 19 -0.96 6.56 15.10
C PHE A 19 0.14 7.42 14.50
N MET A 20 -0.18 8.26 13.51
CA MET A 20 0.84 9.06 12.82
C MET A 20 1.50 10.09 13.73
N ASN A 21 0.82 10.47 14.81
CA ASN A 21 1.32 11.48 15.74
C ASN A 21 2.03 10.89 16.95
N ASP A 22 1.77 9.62 17.27
CA ASP A 22 2.27 9.03 18.50
C ASP A 22 2.83 7.62 18.33
N MET A 23 3.39 7.34 17.16
CA MET A 23 4.04 6.04 16.93
C MET A 23 5.11 5.79 18.00
N THR A 24 5.12 4.56 18.52
CA THR A 24 6.20 4.11 19.38
C THR A 24 7.47 3.93 18.52
N GLU A 25 8.62 3.79 19.15
CA GLU A 25 9.87 3.54 18.43
C GLU A 25 9.80 2.24 17.65
N GLU A 26 9.18 1.22 18.21
CA GLU A 26 8.99 -0.04 17.51
C GLU A 26 8.11 0.12 16.27
N GLU A 27 7.02 0.88 16.40
CA GLU A 27 6.13 1.14 15.28
C GLU A 27 6.83 1.93 14.19
N LYS A 28 7.65 2.92 14.55
CA LYS A 28 8.44 3.65 13.58
C LYS A 28 9.37 2.74 12.80
N SER A 29 10.01 1.81 13.49
CA SER A 29 10.89 0.83 12.86
C SER A 29 10.12 -0.05 11.88
N ILE A 30 8.94 -0.51 12.26
CA ILE A 30 8.09 -1.32 11.38
C ILE A 30 7.67 -0.53 10.14
N MET A 31 7.31 0.74 10.32
CA MET A 31 6.91 1.58 9.20
C MET A 31 8.07 1.86 8.25
N GLN A 32 9.29 1.97 8.76
CA GLN A 32 10.47 2.08 7.90
C GLN A 32 10.66 0.83 7.06
N LYS A 33 10.46 -0.34 7.65
CA LYS A 33 10.54 -1.61 6.92
C LYS A 33 9.41 -1.71 5.89
N HIS A 34 8.22 -1.21 6.23
CA HIS A 34 7.09 -1.16 5.32
C HIS A 34 7.42 -0.35 4.06
N VAL A 35 8.01 0.83 4.24
CA VAL A 35 8.41 1.66 3.10
C VAL A 35 9.47 0.96 2.26
N ALA A 36 10.47 0.38 2.91
CA ALA A 36 11.53 -0.34 2.21
C ALA A 36 11.00 -1.56 1.45
N TYR A 37 9.99 -2.23 2.02
CA TYR A 37 9.37 -3.38 1.38
C TYR A 37 8.70 -3.00 0.06
N TRP A 38 7.99 -1.87 0.03
CA TRP A 38 7.24 -1.46 -1.16
C TRP A 38 8.09 -0.74 -2.21
N ALA A 39 9.26 -0.21 -1.84
CA ALA A 39 10.08 0.60 -2.74
C ALA A 39 10.43 -0.10 -4.06
N PRO A 40 10.84 -1.40 -4.07
CA PRO A 40 11.11 -2.07 -5.36
C PRO A 40 9.88 -2.15 -6.25
N TYR A 41 8.71 -2.28 -5.67
CA TYR A 41 7.46 -2.38 -6.44
C TYR A 41 7.01 -1.03 -6.99
N VAL A 42 7.40 0.06 -6.35
CA VAL A 42 7.23 1.39 -6.93
C VAL A 42 8.14 1.53 -8.15
N ASN A 43 9.39 1.09 -8.01
CA ASN A 43 10.37 1.21 -9.07
C ASN A 43 10.03 0.39 -10.30
N ASP A 44 9.41 -0.78 -10.11
CA ASP A 44 9.09 -1.66 -11.24
C ASP A 44 7.70 -1.42 -11.82
N GLY A 45 6.95 -0.46 -11.29
CA GLY A 45 5.64 -0.12 -11.81
C GLY A 45 4.48 -0.93 -11.26
N THR A 46 4.73 -1.90 -10.38
CA THR A 46 3.65 -2.64 -9.73
C THR A 46 2.81 -1.68 -8.88
N VAL A 47 3.45 -0.78 -8.17
CA VAL A 47 2.76 0.27 -7.41
C VAL A 47 2.74 1.54 -8.27
N ILE A 48 1.54 2.00 -8.60
CA ILE A 48 1.36 3.20 -9.42
C ILE A 48 1.55 4.45 -8.56
N VAL A 49 1.01 4.42 -7.35
CA VAL A 49 1.16 5.50 -6.38
C VAL A 49 0.98 4.92 -4.99
N LEU A 50 1.67 5.52 -4.03
CA LEU A 50 1.55 5.09 -2.65
C LEU A 50 1.97 6.25 -1.75
N GLY A 51 1.33 6.36 -0.60
CA GLY A 51 1.71 7.38 0.36
C GLY A 51 0.72 7.53 1.49
N PRO A 52 1.09 8.31 2.49
CA PRO A 52 0.19 8.62 3.59
C PRO A 52 -0.84 9.67 3.19
N VAL A 53 -2.02 9.58 3.78
CA VAL A 53 -3.07 10.58 3.67
C VAL A 53 -3.18 11.27 5.01
N MET A 54 -3.07 12.59 4.99
CA MET A 54 -3.05 13.40 6.22
C MET A 54 -4.48 13.84 6.56
N ASP A 55 -5.33 12.87 6.89
CA ASP A 55 -6.71 13.14 7.26
C ASP A 55 -6.73 13.73 8.68
N PRO A 56 -7.35 14.90 8.89
CA PRO A 56 -7.42 15.47 10.24
C PRO A 56 -8.09 14.56 11.27
N ASN A 57 -8.95 13.65 10.81
CA ASN A 57 -9.65 12.71 11.68
C ASN A 57 -8.86 11.46 11.97
N GLY A 58 -7.70 11.31 11.40
CA GLY A 58 -6.84 10.15 11.57
C GLY A 58 -6.19 9.75 10.25
N GLY A 59 -4.86 9.81 10.20
CA GLY A 59 -4.11 9.50 8.99
C GLY A 59 -4.14 8.01 8.67
N TYR A 60 -3.96 7.70 7.39
CA TYR A 60 -3.88 6.32 6.91
C TYR A 60 -2.98 6.29 5.68
N GLY A 61 -2.69 5.09 5.20
CA GLY A 61 -1.92 4.96 3.98
C GLY A 61 -2.79 4.52 2.82
N ILE A 62 -2.40 4.88 1.60
CA ILE A 62 -3.05 4.34 0.41
C ILE A 62 -2.00 3.84 -0.57
N ALA A 63 -2.42 2.92 -1.42
CA ALA A 63 -1.64 2.52 -2.57
C ALA A 63 -2.59 2.16 -3.70
N VAL A 64 -2.15 2.42 -4.93
CA VAL A 64 -2.81 1.87 -6.12
C VAL A 64 -1.80 0.94 -6.75
N VAL A 65 -2.19 -0.32 -6.93
CA VAL A 65 -1.29 -1.34 -7.45
C VAL A 65 -1.85 -1.94 -8.73
N ARG A 66 -0.95 -2.39 -9.60
CA ARG A 66 -1.28 -3.06 -10.84
C ARG A 66 -0.59 -4.40 -10.86
N VAL A 67 -1.36 -5.47 -10.80
CA VAL A 67 -0.86 -6.83 -10.62
C VAL A 67 -1.43 -7.75 -11.69
N ASP A 68 -0.84 -8.93 -11.83
CA ASP A 68 -1.31 -9.91 -12.80
C ASP A 68 -2.62 -10.54 -12.37
N ASP A 69 -2.77 -10.79 -11.09
CA ASP A 69 -4.00 -11.39 -10.54
C ASP A 69 -4.09 -11.12 -9.05
N GLU A 70 -5.19 -11.55 -8.48
CA GLU A 70 -5.47 -11.32 -7.07
C GLU A 70 -4.55 -12.12 -6.16
N ASN A 71 -4.05 -13.25 -6.62
CA ASN A 71 -3.10 -14.04 -5.83
C ASN A 71 -1.79 -13.29 -5.61
N GLN A 72 -1.31 -12.60 -6.64
CA GLN A 72 -0.12 -11.76 -6.51
C GLN A 72 -0.35 -10.67 -5.48
N LEU A 73 -1.52 -10.01 -5.52
CA LEU A 73 -1.86 -8.97 -4.57
C LEU A 73 -1.86 -9.51 -3.14
N ASN A 74 -2.49 -10.66 -2.94
CA ASN A 74 -2.58 -11.26 -1.60
C ASN A 74 -1.21 -11.58 -1.04
N MET A 75 -0.30 -12.05 -1.88
CA MET A 75 1.07 -12.32 -1.45
C MET A 75 1.81 -11.05 -1.06
N LEU A 76 1.61 -9.98 -1.83
CA LEU A 76 2.25 -8.69 -1.52
C LEU A 76 1.78 -8.16 -0.17
N ILE A 77 0.49 -8.21 0.09
CA ILE A 77 -0.08 -7.73 1.35
C ILE A 77 0.40 -8.59 2.51
N LYS A 78 0.35 -9.90 2.33
CA LYS A 78 0.72 -10.84 3.39
C LYS A 78 2.15 -10.65 3.88
N ASN A 79 3.04 -10.27 2.99
CA ASN A 79 4.47 -10.15 3.30
C ASN A 79 4.88 -8.73 3.71
N ASP A 80 3.93 -7.79 3.77
CA ASP A 80 4.21 -6.45 4.23
C ASP A 80 4.50 -6.45 5.72
N PRO A 81 5.63 -5.87 6.15
CA PRO A 81 5.95 -5.82 7.59
C PRO A 81 4.90 -5.13 8.45
N ALA A 82 4.09 -4.24 7.88
CA ALA A 82 3.06 -3.52 8.63
C ALA A 82 1.80 -4.35 8.88
N ILE A 83 1.71 -5.58 8.33
CA ILE A 83 0.49 -6.37 8.45
C ILE A 83 0.14 -6.71 9.90
N GLY A 84 1.15 -6.73 10.78
CA GLY A 84 0.93 -7.07 12.18
C GLY A 84 0.40 -5.91 13.02
N ILE A 85 0.49 -4.68 12.53
CA ILE A 85 0.07 -3.49 13.29
C ILE A 85 -0.97 -2.66 12.55
N SER A 86 -1.43 -3.12 11.39
CA SER A 86 -2.37 -2.37 10.56
C SER A 86 -3.25 -3.35 9.82
N THR A 87 -4.36 -2.85 9.28
CA THR A 87 -5.25 -3.66 8.45
C THR A 87 -5.38 -3.04 7.08
N TYR A 88 -5.52 -3.89 6.07
CA TYR A 88 -5.73 -3.45 4.70
C TYR A 88 -7.20 -3.57 4.30
N GLU A 89 -7.69 -2.53 3.63
CA GLU A 89 -8.92 -2.63 2.85
C GLU A 89 -8.50 -2.67 1.38
N VAL A 90 -9.16 -3.51 0.60
CA VAL A 90 -8.80 -3.76 -0.80
C VAL A 90 -10.02 -3.57 -1.66
N TYR A 91 -9.90 -2.74 -2.71
CA TYR A 91 -11.00 -2.47 -3.62
C TYR A 91 -10.51 -2.60 -5.06
N PRO A 92 -11.21 -3.37 -5.92
CA PRO A 92 -10.89 -3.36 -7.35
C PRO A 92 -11.16 -1.97 -7.93
N MET A 93 -10.31 -1.56 -8.87
CA MET A 93 -10.51 -0.28 -9.54
C MET A 93 -9.88 -0.34 -10.92
N ARG A 94 -10.07 0.69 -11.68
CA ARG A 94 -9.33 0.90 -12.92
C ARG A 94 -8.59 2.21 -12.80
N ALA A 95 -7.28 2.13 -12.69
CA ALA A 95 -6.45 3.30 -12.53
C ALA A 95 -6.11 3.89 -13.89
N VAL A 96 -6.19 5.20 -13.97
CA VAL A 96 -5.72 5.94 -15.13
C VAL A 96 -4.49 6.70 -14.68
N SER A 97 -3.38 6.44 -15.34
CA SER A 97 -2.12 7.06 -14.97
C SER A 97 -1.40 7.51 -16.23
N LYS A 98 -0.34 8.29 -16.04
CA LYS A 98 0.45 8.74 -17.16
C LYS A 98 1.05 7.54 -17.87
N GLN A 99 0.88 7.50 -19.20
CA GLN A 99 1.44 6.43 -20.00
C GLN A 99 2.92 6.65 -20.15
N ILE A 100 3.69 5.63 -19.91
CA ILE A 100 5.12 5.65 -20.13
C ILE A 100 5.44 4.59 -21.16
N SER A 101 5.92 5.00 -22.30
CA SER A 101 6.24 4.06 -23.38
C SER A 101 7.61 3.48 -23.21
#